data_369a33e42d5b70f84fc344cc1d39ccaf
#
_entry.id   369a33e42d5b70f84fc344cc1d39ccaf
#
_cell.length_a   1.000
_cell.length_b   1.000
_cell.length_c   1.000
_cell.angle_alpha   90.00
_cell.angle_beta   90.00
_cell.angle_gamma   90.00
#
_symmetry.space_group_name_H-M   'P 1'
#
loop_
_entity.id
_entity.type
_entity.pdbx_description
1 polymer ?
#
loop_
_entity_poly.entity_id
_entity_poly.type
_entity_poly.pdbx_seq_one_letter_code
_entity_poly.pdbx_strand_id
1 'polypeptide(L)'
;SRYLMSQSDHIIQELNTFVQTYAASSEFIQTTAAQKINATQAHLLMLLKTQHATNSSLAESMHLTKPAITKAIKNLIAHGYVVATKDVNDKRSVNYQLSTEGMQLAAQHEASHRNLHHRIDHTIATFTPAQRETIVAFLAQINHLEDNQS
;
A
#
# COMPACT_ATOMS: atom_id res chain seq x y z
N SER A 1 13.02 -30.15 -27.36
CA SER A 1 12.07 -30.54 -26.33
C SER A 1 11.15 -29.36 -26.00
N ARG A 2 9.90 -29.59 -26.11
CA ARG A 2 8.91 -28.56 -25.82
C ARG A 2 8.29 -28.84 -24.48
N TYR A 3 8.69 -28.06 -23.52
CA TYR A 3 8.01 -28.06 -22.23
C TYR A 3 6.74 -27.25 -22.39
N LEU A 4 5.61 -27.93 -22.38
CA LEU A 4 4.36 -27.24 -22.18
C LEU A 4 4.33 -26.80 -20.73
N MET A 5 4.34 -25.49 -20.52
CA MET A 5 4.20 -24.94 -19.19
C MET A 5 2.89 -25.43 -18.60
N SER A 6 2.92 -25.96 -17.39
CA SER A 6 1.71 -26.40 -16.69
C SER A 6 0.81 -25.21 -16.37
N GLN A 7 -0.48 -25.46 -16.11
CA GLN A 7 -1.37 -24.41 -15.63
C GLN A 7 -0.85 -23.75 -14.35
N SER A 8 -0.28 -24.57 -13.45
CA SER A 8 0.29 -24.06 -12.22
C SER A 8 1.42 -23.07 -12.49
N ASP A 9 2.31 -23.40 -13.42
CA ASP A 9 3.41 -22.52 -13.80
C ASP A 9 2.91 -21.22 -14.40
N HIS A 10 1.87 -21.28 -15.21
CA HIS A 10 1.23 -20.09 -15.80
C HIS A 10 0.67 -19.18 -14.72
N ILE A 11 -0.01 -19.74 -13.74
CA ILE A 11 -0.61 -18.97 -12.63
C ILE A 11 0.51 -18.30 -11.80
N ILE A 12 1.55 -19.05 -11.49
CA ILE A 12 2.69 -18.52 -10.73
C ILE A 12 3.37 -17.38 -11.50
N GLN A 13 3.56 -17.56 -12.80
CA GLN A 13 4.17 -16.55 -13.65
C GLN A 13 3.31 -15.27 -13.69
N GLU A 14 1.99 -15.40 -13.81
CA GLU A 14 1.08 -14.25 -13.83
C GLU A 14 1.06 -13.52 -12.49
N LEU A 15 1.09 -14.25 -11.38
CA LEU A 15 1.20 -13.66 -10.05
C LEU A 15 2.51 -12.85 -9.92
N ASN A 16 3.59 -13.42 -10.38
CA ASN A 16 4.90 -12.77 -10.33
C ASN A 16 4.92 -11.49 -11.18
N THR A 17 4.35 -11.55 -12.38
CA THR A 17 4.21 -10.40 -13.27
C THR A 17 3.37 -9.30 -12.61
N PHE A 18 2.27 -9.67 -11.96
CA PHE A 18 1.42 -8.71 -11.24
C PHE A 18 2.19 -7.98 -10.13
N VAL A 19 2.93 -8.74 -9.32
CA VAL A 19 3.74 -8.16 -8.23
C VAL A 19 4.75 -7.15 -8.79
N GLN A 20 5.45 -7.51 -9.86
CA GLN A 20 6.43 -6.63 -10.50
C GLN A 20 5.76 -5.38 -11.09
N THR A 21 4.64 -5.55 -11.75
CA THR A 21 3.89 -4.44 -12.35
C THR A 21 3.40 -3.46 -11.28
N TYR A 22 2.87 -4.00 -10.17
CA TYR A 22 2.40 -3.17 -9.06
C TYR A 22 3.54 -2.40 -8.39
N ALA A 23 4.67 -3.05 -8.18
CA ALA A 23 5.86 -2.40 -7.63
C ALA A 23 6.36 -1.29 -8.55
N ALA A 24 6.39 -1.53 -9.86
CA ALA A 24 6.79 -0.54 -10.85
C ALA A 24 5.85 0.67 -10.86
N SER A 25 4.55 0.44 -10.70
CA SER A 25 3.56 1.52 -10.61
C SER A 25 3.80 2.41 -9.39
N SER A 26 4.11 1.81 -8.25
CA SER A 26 4.46 2.55 -7.03
C SER A 26 5.72 3.38 -7.21
N GLU A 27 6.75 2.82 -7.83
CA GLU A 27 7.99 3.52 -8.14
C GLU A 27 7.76 4.67 -9.12
N PHE A 28 6.92 4.47 -10.12
CA PHE A 28 6.55 5.49 -11.09
C PHE A 28 5.92 6.71 -10.41
N ILE A 29 5.02 6.49 -9.46
CA ILE A 29 4.39 7.57 -8.69
C ILE A 29 5.45 8.36 -7.93
N GLN A 30 6.39 7.68 -7.28
CA GLN A 30 7.50 8.33 -6.58
C GLN A 30 8.32 9.20 -7.53
N THR A 31 8.60 8.70 -8.72
CA THR A 31 9.38 9.41 -9.73
C THR A 31 8.62 10.63 -10.27
N THR A 32 7.33 10.46 -10.57
CA THR A 32 6.50 11.53 -11.12
C THR A 32 6.33 12.69 -10.14
N ALA A 33 6.21 12.39 -8.86
CA ALA A 33 6.12 13.40 -7.82
C ALA A 33 7.44 14.13 -7.57
N ALA A 34 8.53 13.70 -8.21
CA ALA A 34 9.89 14.18 -7.99
C ALA A 34 10.28 14.15 -6.51
N GLN A 35 9.56 13.35 -5.73
CA GLN A 35 9.70 13.26 -4.29
C GLN A 35 10.28 11.91 -3.95
N LYS A 36 11.38 11.87 -3.28
CA LYS A 36 12.09 10.63 -2.95
C LYS A 36 11.41 9.93 -1.78
N ILE A 37 10.13 9.59 -1.94
CA ILE A 37 9.41 8.79 -0.96
C ILE A 37 9.29 7.36 -1.43
N ASN A 38 9.31 6.42 -0.49
CA ASN A 38 9.18 5.00 -0.77
C ASN A 38 7.74 4.52 -0.55
N ALA A 39 7.47 3.24 -0.81
CA ALA A 39 6.14 2.65 -0.68
C ALA A 39 5.59 2.76 0.74
N THR A 40 6.44 2.57 1.76
CA THR A 40 6.03 2.71 3.17
C THR A 40 5.56 4.13 3.46
N GLN A 41 6.31 5.12 3.01
CA GLN A 41 5.98 6.54 3.20
C GLN A 41 4.70 6.91 2.46
N ALA A 42 4.53 6.43 1.24
CA ALA A 42 3.30 6.65 0.47
C ALA A 42 2.08 6.06 1.20
N HIS A 43 2.22 4.87 1.77
CA HIS A 43 1.16 4.23 2.54
C HIS A 43 0.82 5.03 3.80
N LEU A 44 1.83 5.55 4.50
CA LEU A 44 1.63 6.44 5.65
C LEU A 44 0.83 7.68 5.27
N LEU A 45 1.15 8.31 4.13
CA LEU A 45 0.40 9.45 3.64
C LEU A 45 -1.07 9.09 3.43
N MET A 46 -1.36 7.92 2.88
CA MET A 46 -2.73 7.48 2.65
C MET A 46 -3.49 7.28 3.97
N LEU A 47 -2.86 6.69 4.97
CA LEU A 47 -3.47 6.52 6.28
C LEU A 47 -3.75 7.87 6.95
N LEU A 48 -2.81 8.80 6.87
CA LEU A 48 -2.95 10.12 7.47
C LEU A 48 -3.93 11.03 6.74
N LYS A 49 -4.30 10.68 5.51
CA LYS A 49 -5.29 11.43 4.75
C LYS A 49 -6.67 11.43 5.45
N THR A 50 -7.02 10.32 6.08
CA THR A 50 -8.36 10.12 6.66
C THR A 50 -8.41 10.32 8.17
N GLN A 51 -7.26 10.32 8.84
CA GLN A 51 -7.23 10.43 10.29
C GLN A 51 -5.89 10.96 10.79
N HIS A 52 -5.92 11.61 11.94
CA HIS A 52 -4.72 11.91 12.71
C HIS A 52 -4.30 10.61 13.40
N ALA A 53 -3.01 10.38 13.55
CA ALA A 53 -2.53 9.13 14.09
C ALA A 53 -1.26 9.33 14.90
N THR A 54 -1.08 8.45 15.88
CA THR A 54 0.14 8.36 16.68
C THR A 54 1.10 7.37 16.04
N ASN A 55 2.37 7.41 16.47
CA ASN A 55 3.36 6.42 16.05
C ASN A 55 2.88 5.00 16.31
N SER A 56 2.31 4.76 17.50
CA SER A 56 1.82 3.44 17.90
C SER A 56 0.68 2.95 17.01
N SER A 57 -0.30 3.82 16.71
CA SER A 57 -1.42 3.43 15.86
C SER A 57 -0.99 3.16 14.43
N LEU A 58 -0.04 3.91 13.91
CA LEU A 58 0.51 3.68 12.57
C LEU A 58 1.31 2.38 12.50
N ALA A 59 2.12 2.10 13.53
CA ALA A 59 2.88 0.85 13.61
C ALA A 59 1.95 -0.36 13.59
N GLU A 60 0.85 -0.29 14.36
CA GLU A 60 -0.15 -1.35 14.39
C GLU A 60 -0.84 -1.52 13.05
N SER A 61 -1.30 -0.43 12.43
CA SER A 61 -2.00 -0.47 11.15
C SER A 61 -1.15 -1.02 10.01
N MET A 62 0.15 -0.75 10.04
CA MET A 62 1.07 -1.14 8.97
C MET A 62 1.83 -2.42 9.26
N HIS A 63 1.65 -3.02 10.44
CA HIS A 63 2.41 -4.19 10.90
C HIS A 63 3.92 -3.95 10.84
N LEU A 64 4.33 -2.75 11.27
CA LEU A 64 5.73 -2.37 11.33
C LEU A 64 6.11 -2.01 12.76
N THR A 65 7.42 -1.96 13.02
CA THR A 65 7.93 -1.54 14.32
C THR A 65 7.79 -0.03 14.50
N LYS A 66 7.71 0.42 15.74
CA LYS A 66 7.69 1.85 16.06
C LYS A 66 8.94 2.59 15.53
N PRO A 67 10.16 2.05 15.63
CA PRO A 67 11.33 2.69 15.02
C PRO A 67 11.24 2.85 13.51
N ALA A 68 10.66 1.87 12.80
CA ALA A 68 10.47 1.95 11.36
C ALA A 68 9.51 3.08 11.00
N ILE A 69 8.41 3.21 11.75
CA ILE A 69 7.46 4.32 11.57
C ILE A 69 8.13 5.66 11.87
N THR A 70 8.88 5.75 12.97
CA THR A 70 9.59 6.97 13.35
C THR A 70 10.52 7.44 12.24
N LYS A 71 11.27 6.53 11.64
CA LYS A 71 12.19 6.85 10.54
C LYS A 71 11.43 7.36 9.32
N ALA A 72 10.35 6.68 8.93
CA ALA A 72 9.54 7.08 7.78
C ALA A 72 8.86 8.45 8.01
N ILE A 73 8.32 8.67 9.20
CA ILE A 73 7.67 9.94 9.56
C ILE A 73 8.69 11.09 9.57
N LYS A 74 9.88 10.89 10.12
CA LYS A 74 10.93 11.92 10.10
C LYS A 74 11.24 12.37 8.67
N ASN A 75 11.32 11.43 7.76
CA ASN A 75 11.56 11.74 6.34
C ASN A 75 10.41 12.57 5.77
N LEU A 76 9.16 12.18 6.04
CA LEU A 76 7.99 12.91 5.58
C LEU A 76 7.90 14.32 6.16
N ILE A 77 8.27 14.49 7.42
CA ILE A 77 8.34 15.81 8.07
C ILE A 77 9.42 16.65 7.40
N ALA A 78 10.59 16.09 7.17
CA ALA A 78 11.71 16.78 6.53
C ALA A 78 11.34 17.28 5.13
N HIS A 79 10.50 16.54 4.41
CA HIS A 79 10.02 16.94 3.07
C HIS A 79 8.79 17.86 3.13
N GLY A 80 8.29 18.19 4.31
CA GLY A 80 7.16 19.09 4.45
C GLY A 80 5.80 18.46 4.21
N TYR A 81 5.67 17.13 4.23
CA TYR A 81 4.41 16.43 3.98
C TYR A 81 3.62 16.12 5.23
N VAL A 82 4.28 16.05 6.38
CA VAL A 82 3.67 15.68 7.65
C VAL A 82 4.04 16.71 8.70
N VAL A 83 3.08 17.02 9.57
CA VAL A 83 3.27 17.88 10.74
C VAL A 83 3.00 17.08 11.99
N ALA A 84 3.81 17.30 13.00
CA ALA A 84 3.63 16.69 14.31
C ALA A 84 2.94 17.71 15.22
N THR A 85 1.89 17.29 15.90
CA THR A 85 1.21 18.11 16.90
C THR A 85 1.12 17.35 18.21
N LYS A 86 1.29 18.06 19.33
CA LYS A 86 1.10 17.45 20.61
C LYS A 86 -0.39 17.37 20.93
N ASP A 87 -0.79 16.27 21.57
CA ASP A 87 -2.16 16.12 22.04
C ASP A 87 -2.43 17.13 23.15
N VAL A 88 -3.54 17.85 23.05
CA VAL A 88 -3.97 18.83 24.05
C VAL A 88 -4.23 18.16 25.40
N ASN A 89 -4.73 16.92 25.39
CA ASN A 89 -5.11 16.18 26.59
C ASN A 89 -3.98 15.30 27.15
N ASP A 90 -3.00 14.94 26.33
CA ASP A 90 -1.85 14.13 26.74
C ASP A 90 -0.57 14.66 26.09
N LYS A 91 0.18 15.42 26.86
CA LYS A 91 1.46 16.03 26.39
C LYS A 91 2.52 15.02 26.02
N ARG A 92 2.34 13.74 26.38
CA ARG A 92 3.27 12.66 26.01
C ARG A 92 2.97 12.09 24.62
N SER A 93 1.77 12.34 24.13
CA SER A 93 1.31 11.80 22.86
C SER A 93 1.51 12.83 21.75
N VAL A 94 2.11 12.38 20.66
CA VAL A 94 2.30 13.17 19.45
C VAL A 94 1.41 12.60 18.38
N ASN A 95 0.57 13.44 17.78
CA ASN A 95 -0.25 13.10 16.64
C ASN A 95 0.40 13.65 15.37
N TYR A 96 0.28 12.88 14.31
CA TYR A 96 0.74 13.26 12.98
C TYR A 96 -0.45 13.57 12.09
N GLN A 97 -0.30 14.57 11.25
CA GLN A 97 -1.30 14.94 10.25
C GLN A 97 -0.59 15.43 8.99
N LEU A 98 -1.30 15.39 7.88
CA LEU A 98 -0.74 15.87 6.62
C LEU A 98 -0.72 17.40 6.58
N SER A 99 0.35 17.94 5.99
CA SER A 99 0.39 19.32 5.56
C SER A 99 -0.47 19.49 4.29
N THR A 100 -0.61 20.72 3.80
CA THR A 100 -1.27 20.98 2.52
C THR A 100 -0.57 20.23 1.39
N GLU A 101 0.75 20.26 1.35
CA GLU A 101 1.55 19.55 0.36
C GLU A 101 1.40 18.03 0.50
N GLY A 102 1.34 17.54 1.74
CA GLY A 102 1.09 16.12 2.03
C GLY A 102 -0.28 15.68 1.54
N MET A 103 -1.31 16.50 1.71
CA MET A 103 -2.66 16.22 1.21
C MET A 103 -2.68 16.13 -0.32
N GLN A 104 -1.96 17.02 -0.99
CA GLN A 104 -1.86 17.02 -2.45
C GLN A 104 -1.16 15.75 -2.94
N LEU A 105 -0.06 15.36 -2.30
CA LEU A 105 0.68 14.15 -2.68
C LEU A 105 -0.16 12.90 -2.43
N ALA A 106 -0.87 12.84 -1.29
CA ALA A 106 -1.77 11.74 -0.98
C ALA A 106 -2.90 11.63 -2.02
N ALA A 107 -3.45 12.75 -2.46
CA ALA A 107 -4.49 12.77 -3.48
C ALA A 107 -3.98 12.26 -4.84
N GLN A 108 -2.76 12.62 -5.23
CA GLN A 108 -2.12 12.10 -6.44
C GLN A 108 -1.93 10.58 -6.36
N HIS A 109 -1.46 10.10 -5.23
CA HIS A 109 -1.25 8.67 -5.00
C HIS A 109 -2.57 7.92 -5.04
N GLU A 110 -3.61 8.45 -4.39
CA GLU A 110 -4.95 7.87 -4.42
C GLU A 110 -5.54 7.82 -5.83
N ALA A 111 -5.37 8.89 -6.60
CA ALA A 111 -5.87 8.93 -7.98
C ALA A 111 -5.22 7.84 -8.84
N SER A 112 -3.92 7.61 -8.68
CA SER A 112 -3.20 6.53 -9.35
C SER A 112 -3.73 5.15 -8.94
N HIS A 113 -3.94 4.94 -7.64
CA HIS A 113 -4.52 3.69 -7.13
C HIS A 113 -5.94 3.49 -7.62
N ARG A 114 -6.73 4.55 -7.68
CA ARG A 114 -8.11 4.49 -8.17
C ARG A 114 -8.17 4.07 -9.61
N ASN A 115 -7.29 4.58 -10.46
CA ASN A 115 -7.21 4.18 -11.86
C ASN A 115 -6.91 2.68 -12.00
N LEU A 116 -5.92 2.19 -11.28
CA LEU A 116 -5.58 0.77 -11.26
C LEU A 116 -6.76 -0.07 -10.74
N HIS A 117 -7.40 0.38 -9.67
CA HIS A 117 -8.58 -0.28 -9.10
C HIS A 117 -9.70 -0.40 -10.12
N HIS A 118 -10.02 0.66 -10.84
CA HIS A 118 -11.06 0.65 -11.87
C HIS A 118 -10.75 -0.32 -13.00
N ARG A 119 -9.48 -0.39 -13.42
CA ARG A 119 -9.05 -1.30 -14.47
C ARG A 119 -9.16 -2.77 -14.02
N ILE A 120 -8.76 -3.04 -12.80
CA ILE A 120 -8.88 -4.39 -12.22
C ILE A 120 -10.35 -4.75 -12.06
N ASP A 121 -11.17 -3.85 -11.52
CA ASP A 121 -12.60 -4.08 -11.34
C ASP A 121 -13.30 -4.39 -12.66
N HIS A 122 -12.99 -3.63 -13.70
CA HIS A 122 -13.52 -3.86 -15.03
C HIS A 122 -13.14 -5.24 -15.57
N THR A 123 -11.92 -5.67 -15.33
CA THR A 123 -11.44 -7.00 -15.70
C THR A 123 -12.18 -8.10 -14.93
N ILE A 124 -12.35 -7.92 -13.61
CA ILE A 124 -13.08 -8.86 -12.76
C ILE A 124 -14.51 -9.06 -13.26
N ALA A 125 -15.14 -7.99 -13.73
CA ALA A 125 -16.51 -8.04 -14.22
C ALA A 125 -16.68 -8.97 -15.45
N THR A 126 -15.61 -9.31 -16.16
CA THR A 126 -15.66 -10.23 -17.30
C THR A 126 -15.77 -11.71 -16.88
N PHE A 127 -15.57 -12.01 -15.60
CA PHE A 127 -15.67 -13.37 -15.08
C PHE A 127 -17.05 -13.63 -14.48
N THR A 128 -17.51 -14.87 -14.55
CA THR A 128 -18.79 -15.25 -13.95
C THR A 128 -18.72 -15.18 -12.42
N PRO A 129 -19.87 -15.08 -11.72
CA PRO A 129 -19.87 -15.11 -10.25
C PRO A 129 -19.17 -16.34 -9.66
N ALA A 130 -19.36 -17.52 -10.23
CA ALA A 130 -18.70 -18.75 -9.77
C ALA A 130 -17.18 -18.67 -9.97
N GLN A 131 -16.73 -18.13 -11.09
CA GLN A 131 -15.30 -17.92 -11.34
C GLN A 131 -14.70 -16.93 -10.37
N ARG A 132 -15.42 -15.84 -10.06
CA ARG A 132 -14.97 -14.85 -9.09
C ARG A 132 -14.81 -15.45 -7.69
N GLU A 133 -15.73 -16.32 -7.28
CA GLU A 133 -15.62 -17.04 -6.00
C GLU A 133 -14.37 -17.90 -5.96
N THR A 134 -14.05 -18.60 -7.06
CA THR A 134 -12.83 -19.40 -7.18
C THR A 134 -11.58 -18.53 -7.08
N ILE A 135 -11.58 -17.38 -7.73
CA ILE A 135 -10.46 -16.43 -7.68
C ILE A 135 -10.25 -15.94 -6.24
N VAL A 136 -11.31 -15.56 -5.54
CA VAL A 136 -11.25 -15.12 -4.15
C VAL A 136 -10.68 -16.23 -3.26
N ALA A 137 -11.17 -17.46 -3.41
CA ALA A 137 -10.70 -18.60 -2.64
C ALA A 137 -9.21 -18.87 -2.88
N PHE A 138 -8.78 -18.81 -4.13
CA PHE A 138 -7.36 -19.00 -4.48
C PHE A 138 -6.47 -17.94 -3.84
N LEU A 139 -6.83 -16.67 -4.01
CA LEU A 139 -6.04 -15.55 -3.47
C LEU A 139 -6.01 -15.58 -1.94
N ALA A 140 -7.12 -15.92 -1.29
CA ALA A 140 -7.18 -16.04 0.16
C ALA A 140 -6.21 -17.12 0.66
N GLN A 141 -6.15 -18.26 -0.01
CA GLN A 141 -5.23 -19.34 0.35
C GLN A 141 -3.77 -18.91 0.15
N ILE A 142 -3.46 -18.25 -0.95
CA ILE A 142 -2.11 -17.74 -1.24
C ILE A 142 -1.67 -16.73 -0.18
N ASN A 143 -2.56 -15.84 0.24
CA ASN A 143 -2.25 -14.80 1.22
C ASN A 143 -2.02 -15.35 2.63
N HIS A 144 -2.43 -16.58 2.89
CA HIS A 144 -2.31 -17.21 4.22
C HIS A 144 -1.44 -18.47 4.21
N LEU A 145 -0.52 -18.58 3.26
CA LEU A 145 0.36 -19.76 3.17
C LEU A 145 1.22 -19.95 4.43
N GLU A 146 1.67 -18.85 5.04
CA GLU A 146 2.51 -18.93 6.24
C GLU A 146 1.73 -19.40 7.47
N ASP A 147 0.43 -19.11 7.54
CA ASP A 147 -0.44 -19.49 8.65
C ASP A 147 -0.73 -21.00 8.66
N ASN A 148 -0.53 -21.66 7.52
CA ASN A 148 -0.81 -23.09 7.33
C ASN A 148 0.41 -23.99 7.52
N GLN A 149 1.54 -23.43 7.94
CA GLN A 149 2.75 -24.17 8.27
C GLN A 149 2.73 -24.58 9.74
N SER A 150 1.81 -25.44 10.10
CA SER A 150 1.80 -26.07 11.41
C SER A 150 2.21 -27.53 11.30
#